data_bba240f068c9d58a3e257fa7d3b97e53
#
_entry.id   bba240f068c9d58a3e257fa7d3b97e53
#
_cell.length_a   1.000
_cell.length_b   1.000
_cell.length_c   1.000
_cell.angle_alpha   90.00
_cell.angle_beta   90.00
_cell.angle_gamma   90.00
#
_symmetry.space_group_name_H-M   'P 1'
#
loop_
_entity.id
_entity.type
_entity.pdbx_description
1 polymer ?
#
loop_
_entity_poly.entity_id
_entity_poly.type
_entity_poly.pdbx_seq_one_letter_code
_entity_poly.pdbx_strand_id
1 'polypeptide(L)' 'MIFARGSELRKTRLCQGLTLRGLGALTGLTERTVLRVEQGKAVRPSTAQKLCSALSCDFDELFEIREGEG' A
#
# COMPACT_ATOMS: atom_id res chain seq x y z
N MET A 1 11.21 1.18 9.60
CA MET A 1 10.69 1.45 8.24
C MET A 1 9.34 0.79 8.06
N ILE A 2 8.53 1.33 7.20
CA ILE A 2 7.20 0.82 6.95
C ILE A 2 7.20 -0.06 5.71
N PHE A 3 6.61 -1.24 5.83
CA PHE A 3 6.47 -2.17 4.70
C PHE A 3 5.03 -2.61 4.58
N ALA A 4 4.58 -2.80 3.35
CA ALA A 4 3.25 -3.30 3.12
C ALA A 4 3.20 -4.81 3.35
N ARG A 5 2.06 -5.26 3.84
CA ARG A 5 1.72 -6.67 3.77
C ARG A 5 1.22 -6.88 2.34
N GLY A 6 2.17 -7.12 1.44
CA GLY A 6 1.91 -7.06 0.00
C GLY A 6 0.73 -7.88 -0.48
N SER A 7 0.62 -9.12 -0.01
CA SER A 7 -0.47 -9.98 -0.42
C SER A 7 -1.81 -9.49 0.12
N GLU A 8 -1.83 -8.92 1.32
CA GLU A 8 -3.07 -8.36 1.88
C GLU A 8 -3.47 -7.10 1.14
N LEU A 9 -2.51 -6.25 0.83
CA LEU A 9 -2.79 -5.04 0.06
C LEU A 9 -3.35 -5.38 -1.32
N ARG A 10 -2.72 -6.32 -1.99
CA ARG A 10 -3.17 -6.76 -3.30
C ARG A 10 -4.58 -7.35 -3.24
N LYS A 11 -4.81 -8.20 -2.26
CA LYS A 11 -6.11 -8.83 -2.09
C LYS A 11 -7.19 -7.78 -1.85
N THR A 12 -6.91 -6.84 -0.96
CA THR A 12 -7.88 -5.78 -0.65
C THR A 12 -8.18 -4.94 -1.89
N ARG A 13 -7.13 -4.59 -2.63
CA ARG A 13 -7.30 -3.82 -3.86
C ARG A 13 -8.20 -4.56 -4.85
N LEU A 14 -7.91 -5.84 -5.07
CA LEU A 14 -8.68 -6.65 -6.02
C LEU A 14 -10.12 -6.85 -5.56
N CYS A 15 -10.32 -7.02 -4.25
CA CYS A 15 -11.67 -7.17 -3.71
C CYS A 15 -12.51 -5.92 -3.94
N GLN A 16 -11.89 -4.76 -4.06
CA GLN A 16 -12.59 -3.52 -4.34
C GLN A 16 -12.65 -3.21 -5.83
N GLY A 17 -12.22 -4.16 -6.67
CA GLY A 17 -12.31 -3.99 -8.10
C GLY A 17 -11.31 -3.02 -8.69
N LEU A 18 -10.19 -2.79 -8.01
CA LEU A 18 -9.22 -1.78 -8.44
C LEU A 18 -8.03 -2.43 -9.12
N THR A 19 -7.61 -1.82 -10.23
CA THR A 19 -6.34 -2.15 -10.85
C THR A 19 -5.24 -1.35 -10.15
N LEU A 20 -3.98 -1.70 -10.45
CA LEU A 20 -2.85 -0.89 -9.96
C LEU A 20 -3.01 0.57 -10.38
N ARG A 21 -3.39 0.77 -11.63
CA ARG A 21 -3.59 2.11 -12.16
C ARG A 21 -4.75 2.82 -11.47
N GLY A 22 -5.83 2.08 -11.23
CA GLY A 22 -6.99 2.64 -10.55
C GLY A 22 -6.68 3.09 -9.14
N LEU A 23 -5.95 2.26 -8.40
CA LEU A 23 -5.56 2.63 -7.05
C LEU A 23 -4.60 3.82 -7.07
N GLY A 24 -3.70 3.86 -8.05
CA GLY A 24 -2.83 4.99 -8.22
C GLY A 24 -3.61 6.27 -8.44
N ALA A 25 -4.64 6.22 -9.29
CA ALA A 25 -5.46 7.39 -9.56
C ALA A 25 -6.18 7.89 -8.31
N LEU A 26 -6.67 6.98 -7.47
CA LEU A 26 -7.35 7.36 -6.24
C LEU A 26 -6.41 8.01 -5.22
N THR A 27 -5.16 7.63 -5.23
CA THR A 27 -4.21 8.07 -4.22
C THR A 27 -3.29 9.18 -4.71
N GLY A 28 -3.31 9.46 -6.01
CA GLY A 28 -2.34 10.38 -6.58
C GLY A 28 -0.96 9.77 -6.76
N LEU A 29 -0.86 8.45 -6.62
CA LEU A 29 0.40 7.74 -6.83
C LEU A 29 0.44 7.18 -8.24
N THR A 30 1.66 6.87 -8.70
CA THR A 30 1.79 6.21 -9.99
C THR A 30 1.52 4.72 -9.84
N GLU A 31 1.13 4.10 -10.93
CA GLU A 31 0.94 2.65 -10.98
C GLU A 31 2.20 1.92 -10.50
N ARG A 32 3.36 2.42 -10.93
CA ARG A 32 4.63 1.82 -10.53
C ARG A 32 4.84 1.89 -9.02
N THR A 33 4.49 3.01 -8.40
CA THR A 33 4.63 3.15 -6.95
C THR A 33 3.74 2.15 -6.23
N VAL A 34 2.49 1.99 -6.67
CA VAL A 34 1.59 1.02 -6.06
C VAL A 34 2.16 -0.39 -6.20
N LEU A 35 2.67 -0.72 -7.38
CA LEU A 35 3.27 -2.03 -7.59
C LEU A 35 4.44 -2.28 -6.66
N ARG A 36 5.32 -1.29 -6.51
CA ARG A 36 6.47 -1.43 -5.62
C ARG A 36 6.05 -1.68 -4.18
N VAL A 37 5.01 -1.00 -3.74
CA VAL A 37 4.48 -1.21 -2.39
C VAL A 37 3.99 -2.64 -2.24
N GLU A 38 3.27 -3.16 -3.24
CA GLU A 38 2.79 -4.54 -3.19
C GLU A 38 3.92 -5.55 -3.23
N GLN A 39 5.05 -5.18 -3.79
CA GLN A 39 6.22 -6.06 -3.84
C GLN A 39 7.01 -6.06 -2.54
N GLY A 40 6.57 -5.32 -1.55
CA GLY A 40 7.21 -5.32 -0.24
C GLY A 40 8.34 -4.32 -0.08
N LYS A 41 8.44 -3.32 -0.95
CA LYS A 41 9.42 -2.27 -0.78
C LYS A 41 9.01 -1.33 0.34
N ALA A 42 9.99 -0.69 0.96
CA ALA A 42 9.71 0.27 2.02
C ALA A 42 8.89 1.44 1.48
N VAL A 43 8.00 1.95 2.31
CA VAL A 43 7.14 3.07 1.92
C VAL A 43 7.25 4.21 2.91
N ARG A 44 6.93 5.40 2.46
CA ARG A 44 6.86 6.57 3.32
C ARG A 44 5.54 6.57 4.09
N PRO A 45 5.53 7.16 5.29
CA PRO A 45 4.29 7.24 6.07
C PRO A 45 3.14 7.89 5.30
N SER A 46 3.43 8.93 4.52
CA SER A 46 2.38 9.60 3.77
C SER A 46 1.79 8.70 2.69
N THR A 47 2.63 7.89 2.04
CA THR A 47 2.17 6.94 1.04
C THR A 47 1.30 5.87 1.67
N ALA A 48 1.73 5.33 2.82
CA ALA A 48 0.94 4.33 3.52
C ALA A 48 -0.42 4.88 3.92
N GLN A 49 -0.45 6.12 4.42
CA GLN A 49 -1.72 6.72 4.82
C GLN A 49 -2.66 6.94 3.64
N LYS A 50 -2.14 7.36 2.50
CA LYS A 50 -2.96 7.54 1.30
C LYS A 50 -3.59 6.22 0.87
N LEU A 51 -2.83 5.14 0.91
CA LEU A 51 -3.35 3.83 0.54
C LEU A 51 -4.41 3.35 1.52
N CYS A 52 -4.17 3.51 2.81
CA CYS A 52 -5.15 3.12 3.82
C CYS A 52 -6.44 3.91 3.66
N SER A 53 -6.36 5.21 3.43
CA SER A 53 -7.54 6.03 3.23
C SER A 53 -8.32 5.60 1.99
N ALA A 54 -7.62 5.37 0.89
CA ALA A 54 -8.26 4.99 -0.37
C ALA A 54 -8.98 3.65 -0.26
N LEU A 55 -8.42 2.72 0.51
CA LEU A 55 -8.98 1.38 0.64
C LEU A 55 -9.85 1.23 1.87
N SER A 56 -9.96 2.28 2.69
CA SER A 56 -10.77 2.29 3.92
C SER A 56 -10.36 1.19 4.88
N CYS A 57 -9.06 0.99 5.02
CA CYS A 57 -8.50 -0.02 5.90
C CYS A 57 -7.63 0.62 6.96
N ASP A 58 -7.48 -0.07 8.09
CA ASP A 58 -6.58 0.37 9.13
C ASP A 58 -5.14 0.10 8.72
N PHE A 59 -4.22 0.90 9.26
CA PHE A 59 -2.81 0.76 8.95
C PHE A 59 -2.33 -0.68 9.20
N ASP A 60 -2.68 -1.24 10.35
CA ASP A 60 -2.20 -2.58 10.72
C ASP A 60 -2.69 -3.68 9.80
N GLU A 61 -3.78 -3.45 9.10
CA GLU A 61 -4.29 -4.44 8.15
C GLU A 61 -3.42 -4.54 6.92
N LEU A 62 -2.81 -3.43 6.51
CA LEU A 62 -2.10 -3.37 5.24
C LEU A 62 -0.60 -3.18 5.38
N PHE A 63 -0.13 -2.69 6.51
CA PHE A 63 1.26 -2.33 6.69
C PHE A 63 1.80 -2.82 8.02
N GLU A 64 3.11 -2.86 8.11
CA GLU A 64 3.78 -3.16 9.37
C GLU A 64 5.00 -2.26 9.48
N ILE A 65 5.41 -2.00 10.71
CA ILE A 65 6.60 -1.22 10.98
C ILE A 65 7.66 -2.19 11.45
N ARG A 66 8.82 -2.17 10.79
CA ARG A 66 9.97 -2.95 11.21
C ARG A 66 11.04 -2.00 11.64
N GLU A 67 11.63 -2.29 12.80
CA GLU A 67 12.74 -1.49 13.25
C GLU A 67 13.93 -1.72 12.35
N GLY A 68 14.73 -0.70 12.20
CA GLY A 68 15.88 -0.79 11.33
C GLY A 68 16.78 -1.93 11.73
N GLU A 69 17.03 -2.77 10.77
CA GLU A 69 17.89 -3.88 10.99
C GLU A 69 19.26 -3.46 10.67
N GLY A 70 19.90 -2.94 11.41
CA GLY A 70 21.26 -2.52 11.12
C GLY A 70 21.80 -2.93 9.80
#